data_f5368df5ea1d5795e6db0420a3705950
#
_entry.id   f5368df5ea1d5795e6db0420a3705950
#
_cell.length_a   1.000
_cell.length_b   1.000
_cell.length_c   1.000
_cell.angle_alpha   90.00
_cell.angle_beta   90.00
_cell.angle_gamma   90.00
#
_symmetry.space_group_name_H-M   'P 1'
#
loop_
_entity.id
_entity.type
_entity.pdbx_description
1 polymer ?
#
loop_
_entity_poly.entity_id
_entity_poly.type
_entity_poly.pdbx_seq_one_letter_code
_entity_poly.pdbx_strand_id
1 'polypeptide(L)'
;MIEIKLCGLKEPSHIEVAFNLGIKYVGLVLYKKSPRYLNRETARSLISNSPPGIKKVGLVVDPTNDFLDAISDIDLDMLQLHGSETLERVKEIKSKVNVSLIKAVGVNDKKDLELVEKYAEIADQILIDAKPNYNSLPGGNGIKFDWKILEGITWEFPWFLAGGLNESNIDDALFVTNAKKVDLSSGVEDSHGKKSIVKINNFVKKIRKYEENLNVG
;
A
#
# COMPACT_ATOMS: atom_id res chain seq x y z
N MET A 1 8.50 -16.01 -0.04
CA MET A 1 7.31 -15.63 -0.84
C MET A 1 7.09 -14.13 -0.70
N ILE A 2 6.90 -13.41 -1.82
CA ILE A 2 6.66 -11.96 -1.82
C ILE A 2 5.19 -11.71 -1.49
N GLU A 3 4.95 -10.90 -0.46
CA GLU A 3 3.61 -10.49 -0.07
C GLU A 3 3.11 -9.34 -0.94
N ILE A 4 1.88 -9.43 -1.40
CA ILE A 4 1.27 -8.43 -2.29
C ILE A 4 0.15 -7.71 -1.54
N LYS A 5 0.15 -6.39 -1.62
CA LYS A 5 -0.97 -5.53 -1.26
C LYS A 5 -1.58 -4.94 -2.53
N LEU A 6 -2.89 -5.04 -2.68
CA LEU A 6 -3.66 -4.48 -3.79
C LEU A 6 -4.51 -3.32 -3.27
N CYS A 7 -4.14 -2.09 -3.61
CA CYS A 7 -4.70 -0.87 -3.03
C CYS A 7 -5.74 -0.21 -3.94
N GLY A 8 -6.78 0.36 -3.34
CA GLY A 8 -7.83 1.11 -4.04
C GLY A 8 -8.88 0.23 -4.70
N LEU A 9 -9.28 -0.85 -4.02
CA LEU A 9 -10.38 -1.69 -4.45
C LEU A 9 -11.73 -1.05 -4.12
N LYS A 10 -12.70 -1.21 -5.03
CA LYS A 10 -14.06 -0.66 -4.88
C LYS A 10 -15.16 -1.70 -5.11
N GLU A 11 -14.82 -2.88 -5.57
CA GLU A 11 -15.77 -3.91 -5.98
C GLU A 11 -15.49 -5.23 -5.26
N PRO A 12 -16.53 -5.97 -4.82
CA PRO A 12 -16.37 -7.28 -4.18
C PRO A 12 -15.59 -8.28 -5.06
N SER A 13 -15.85 -8.27 -6.37
CA SER A 13 -15.19 -9.13 -7.36
C SER A 13 -13.67 -9.00 -7.35
N HIS A 14 -13.15 -7.78 -7.15
CA HIS A 14 -11.71 -7.54 -7.07
C HIS A 14 -11.11 -8.10 -5.77
N ILE A 15 -11.84 -8.07 -4.66
CA ILE A 15 -11.41 -8.66 -3.39
C ILE A 15 -11.40 -10.19 -3.50
N GLU A 16 -12.40 -10.77 -4.13
CA GLU A 16 -12.47 -12.21 -4.38
C GLU A 16 -11.32 -12.68 -5.27
N VAL A 17 -11.04 -11.96 -6.36
CA VAL A 17 -9.89 -12.25 -7.23
C VAL A 17 -8.58 -12.13 -6.45
N ALA A 18 -8.41 -11.09 -5.64
CA ALA A 18 -7.22 -10.92 -4.80
C ALA A 18 -7.03 -12.12 -3.84
N PHE A 19 -8.10 -12.55 -3.20
CA PHE A 19 -8.08 -13.71 -2.30
C PHE A 19 -7.68 -15.00 -3.04
N ASN A 20 -8.33 -15.29 -4.17
CA ASN A 20 -8.06 -16.50 -4.96
C ASN A 20 -6.64 -16.55 -5.53
N LEU A 21 -6.00 -15.40 -5.73
CA LEU A 21 -4.61 -15.27 -6.16
C LEU A 21 -3.60 -15.29 -5.00
N GLY A 22 -4.05 -15.45 -3.76
CA GLY A 22 -3.20 -15.44 -2.58
C GLY A 22 -2.60 -14.07 -2.25
N ILE A 23 -3.24 -12.99 -2.69
CA ILE A 23 -2.88 -11.62 -2.29
C ILE A 23 -3.23 -11.47 -0.81
N LYS A 24 -2.28 -10.97 -0.02
CA LYS A 24 -2.40 -10.96 1.43
C LYS A 24 -3.11 -9.73 1.99
N TYR A 25 -3.01 -8.59 1.28
CA TYR A 25 -3.56 -7.32 1.75
C TYR A 25 -4.42 -6.67 0.68
N VAL A 26 -5.57 -6.12 1.08
CA VAL A 26 -6.43 -5.29 0.23
C VAL A 26 -6.61 -3.91 0.86
N GLY A 27 -6.44 -2.87 0.04
CA GLY A 27 -6.53 -1.48 0.47
C GLY A 27 -7.82 -0.80 0.00
N LEU A 28 -8.52 -0.16 0.92
CA LEU A 28 -9.71 0.66 0.68
C LEU A 28 -9.36 2.12 0.94
N VAL A 29 -9.63 3.00 0.00
CA VAL A 29 -9.25 4.41 0.10
C VAL A 29 -10.38 5.23 0.70
N LEU A 30 -10.16 5.78 1.89
CA LEU A 30 -11.13 6.60 2.62
C LEU A 30 -10.85 8.11 2.48
N TYR A 31 -10.15 8.51 1.44
CA TYR A 31 -9.77 9.89 1.13
C TYR A 31 -10.61 10.46 -0.01
N LYS A 32 -11.48 11.44 0.28
CA LYS A 32 -12.49 11.99 -0.65
C LYS A 32 -11.95 12.52 -1.98
N LYS A 33 -10.71 13.02 -2.01
CA LYS A 33 -10.11 13.57 -3.25
C LYS A 33 -9.55 12.48 -4.18
N SER A 34 -9.50 11.23 -3.70
CA SER A 34 -9.01 10.10 -4.51
C SER A 34 -10.10 9.61 -5.49
N PRO A 35 -9.74 9.26 -6.74
CA PRO A 35 -10.67 8.58 -7.65
C PRO A 35 -11.04 7.17 -7.20
N ARG A 36 -10.31 6.64 -6.18
CA ARG A 36 -10.53 5.34 -5.56
C ARG A 36 -11.31 5.45 -4.26
N TYR A 37 -11.85 6.64 -3.97
CA TYR A 37 -12.56 6.90 -2.73
C TYR A 37 -13.77 5.98 -2.54
N LEU A 38 -13.90 5.51 -1.31
CA LEU A 38 -15.09 4.82 -0.80
C LEU A 38 -15.63 5.61 0.40
N ASN A 39 -16.94 5.81 0.45
CA ASN A 39 -17.58 6.29 1.68
C ASN A 39 -17.57 5.17 2.75
N ARG A 40 -17.83 5.57 4.00
CA ARG A 40 -17.80 4.66 5.17
C ARG A 40 -18.69 3.43 5.00
N GLU A 41 -19.94 3.62 4.52
CA GLU A 41 -20.92 2.54 4.39
C GLU A 41 -20.48 1.51 3.35
N THR A 42 -20.02 1.99 2.20
CA THR A 42 -19.50 1.10 1.14
C THR A 42 -18.25 0.36 1.60
N ALA A 43 -17.31 1.03 2.27
CA ALA A 43 -16.11 0.40 2.80
C ALA A 43 -16.46 -0.67 3.84
N ARG A 44 -17.37 -0.37 4.79
CA ARG A 44 -17.85 -1.32 5.78
C ARG A 44 -18.51 -2.54 5.13
N SER A 45 -19.37 -2.33 4.15
CA SER A 45 -20.04 -3.41 3.41
C SER A 45 -19.04 -4.31 2.68
N LEU A 46 -18.05 -3.73 1.99
CA LEU A 46 -17.00 -4.50 1.31
C LEU A 46 -16.18 -5.35 2.28
N ILE A 47 -15.82 -4.80 3.44
CA ILE A 47 -15.03 -5.48 4.46
C ILE A 47 -15.81 -6.61 5.10
N SER A 48 -17.07 -6.38 5.47
CA SER A 48 -17.92 -7.40 6.10
C SER A 48 -18.15 -8.61 5.20
N ASN A 49 -18.08 -8.43 3.87
CA ASN A 49 -18.25 -9.49 2.89
C ASN A 49 -16.91 -10.02 2.34
N SER A 50 -15.78 -9.56 2.89
CA SER A 50 -14.46 -10.03 2.44
C SER A 50 -14.16 -11.44 2.95
N PRO A 51 -13.49 -12.29 2.15
CA PRO A 51 -13.06 -13.62 2.59
C PRO A 51 -12.18 -13.55 3.85
N PRO A 52 -12.28 -14.54 4.76
CA PRO A 52 -11.42 -14.59 5.95
C PRO A 52 -9.95 -14.81 5.57
N GLY A 53 -9.04 -14.22 6.34
CA GLY A 53 -7.60 -14.38 6.14
C GLY A 53 -6.94 -13.33 5.24
N ILE A 54 -7.72 -12.56 4.46
CA ILE A 54 -7.17 -11.40 3.75
C ILE A 54 -7.11 -10.19 4.70
N LYS A 55 -5.98 -9.48 4.70
CA LYS A 55 -5.77 -8.30 5.57
C LYS A 55 -6.39 -7.04 4.95
N LYS A 56 -7.28 -6.39 5.68
CA LYS A 56 -8.06 -5.21 5.26
C LYS A 56 -7.37 -3.94 5.74
N VAL A 57 -6.94 -3.12 4.79
CA VAL A 57 -6.18 -1.88 5.05
C VAL A 57 -7.01 -0.67 4.66
N GLY A 58 -7.33 0.20 5.62
CA GLY A 58 -7.95 1.51 5.36
C GLY A 58 -6.88 2.55 5.07
N LEU A 59 -6.90 3.20 3.91
CA LEU A 59 -5.99 4.29 3.57
C LEU A 59 -6.64 5.63 3.85
N VAL A 60 -5.97 6.45 4.64
CA VAL A 60 -6.38 7.81 5.02
C VAL A 60 -5.25 8.81 4.75
N VAL A 61 -5.59 10.07 4.63
CA VAL A 61 -4.66 11.19 4.38
C VAL A 61 -4.96 12.30 5.38
N ASP A 62 -3.99 12.64 6.22
CA ASP A 62 -4.06 13.68 7.25
C ASP A 62 -5.37 13.63 8.08
N PRO A 63 -5.74 12.46 8.66
CA PRO A 63 -7.03 12.29 9.31
C PRO A 63 -7.12 13.11 10.60
N THR A 64 -8.30 13.73 10.85
CA THR A 64 -8.64 14.28 12.16
C THR A 64 -9.07 13.18 13.14
N ASN A 65 -9.11 13.49 14.44
CA ASN A 65 -9.59 12.53 15.44
C ASN A 65 -11.07 12.17 15.22
N ASP A 66 -11.90 13.15 14.88
CA ASP A 66 -13.31 12.92 14.55
C ASP A 66 -13.48 11.98 13.36
N PHE A 67 -12.60 12.11 12.35
CA PHE A 67 -12.63 11.19 11.21
C PHE A 67 -12.23 9.77 11.62
N LEU A 68 -11.19 9.62 12.45
CA LEU A 68 -10.78 8.31 12.97
C LEU A 68 -11.89 7.66 13.79
N ASP A 69 -12.57 8.43 14.63
CA ASP A 69 -13.72 7.96 15.42
C ASP A 69 -14.88 7.55 14.50
N ALA A 70 -15.14 8.33 13.45
CA ALA A 70 -16.21 8.02 12.49
C ALA A 70 -15.98 6.73 11.68
N ILE A 71 -14.74 6.27 11.52
CA ILE A 71 -14.41 5.03 10.80
C ILE A 71 -14.08 3.85 11.73
N SER A 72 -14.14 4.05 13.04
CA SER A 72 -13.72 3.04 14.04
C SER A 72 -14.56 1.76 14.04
N ASP A 73 -15.77 1.80 13.48
CA ASP A 73 -16.67 0.66 13.31
C ASP A 73 -16.42 -0.17 12.03
N ILE A 74 -15.48 0.27 11.20
CA ILE A 74 -15.03 -0.52 10.04
C ILE A 74 -14.01 -1.54 10.55
N ASP A 75 -14.29 -2.84 10.37
CA ASP A 75 -13.42 -3.94 10.81
C ASP A 75 -12.13 -4.04 9.97
N LEU A 76 -11.25 -3.03 10.17
CA LEU A 76 -9.93 -2.96 9.53
C LEU A 76 -8.91 -3.76 10.33
N ASP A 77 -8.00 -4.44 9.65
CA ASP A 77 -6.79 -5.02 10.27
C ASP A 77 -5.68 -3.98 10.44
N MET A 78 -5.64 -2.99 9.54
CA MET A 78 -4.57 -1.99 9.50
C MET A 78 -5.09 -0.63 9.00
N LEU A 79 -4.47 0.43 9.48
CA LEU A 79 -4.68 1.80 8.98
C LEU A 79 -3.41 2.29 8.30
N GLN A 80 -3.51 2.73 7.04
CA GLN A 80 -2.41 3.31 6.30
C GLN A 80 -2.51 4.83 6.28
N LEU A 81 -1.54 5.50 6.87
CA LEU A 81 -1.37 6.95 6.87
C LEU A 81 -0.58 7.35 5.62
N HIS A 82 -1.21 8.03 4.68
CA HIS A 82 -0.62 8.34 3.37
C HIS A 82 -0.55 9.84 3.10
N GLY A 83 -0.62 10.65 4.13
CA GLY A 83 -0.49 12.11 4.09
C GLY A 83 0.85 12.61 4.62
N SER A 84 0.84 13.87 5.05
CA SER A 84 2.00 14.57 5.62
C SER A 84 1.99 14.52 7.16
N GLU A 85 1.40 13.48 7.74
CA GLU A 85 1.29 13.33 9.20
C GLU A 85 2.68 13.39 9.83
N THR A 86 2.88 14.32 10.80
CA THR A 86 4.14 14.46 11.54
C THR A 86 4.41 13.25 12.44
N LEU A 87 5.64 13.11 12.93
CA LEU A 87 5.99 12.04 13.88
C LEU A 87 5.09 12.07 15.12
N GLU A 88 4.81 13.27 15.64
CA GLU A 88 3.91 13.47 16.80
C GLU A 88 2.49 13.02 16.47
N ARG A 89 2.01 13.39 15.26
CA ARG A 89 0.66 12.98 14.82
C ARG A 89 0.55 11.47 14.63
N VAL A 90 1.58 10.81 14.10
CA VAL A 90 1.59 9.35 13.96
C VAL A 90 1.60 8.68 15.34
N LYS A 91 2.36 9.19 16.33
CA LYS A 91 2.33 8.70 17.71
C LYS A 91 0.94 8.85 18.35
N GLU A 92 0.31 10.02 18.17
CA GLU A 92 -1.05 10.27 18.65
C GLU A 92 -2.04 9.28 18.06
N ILE A 93 -2.04 9.11 16.71
CA ILE A 93 -2.92 8.16 16.03
C ILE A 93 -2.66 6.73 16.53
N LYS A 94 -1.38 6.33 16.68
CA LYS A 94 -1.01 5.01 17.19
C LYS A 94 -1.58 4.72 18.57
N SER A 95 -1.60 5.73 19.45
CA SER A 95 -2.18 5.59 20.80
C SER A 95 -3.71 5.55 20.80
N LYS A 96 -4.35 6.06 19.75
CA LYS A 96 -5.81 6.17 19.63
C LYS A 96 -6.47 4.95 18.97
N VAL A 97 -5.80 4.34 17.97
CA VAL A 97 -6.38 3.24 17.20
C VAL A 97 -5.91 1.87 17.69
N ASN A 98 -6.78 0.87 17.64
CA ASN A 98 -6.47 -0.51 18.06
C ASN A 98 -6.05 -1.42 16.89
N VAL A 99 -5.58 -0.83 15.77
CA VAL A 99 -5.14 -1.56 14.59
C VAL A 99 -3.69 -1.22 14.27
N SER A 100 -3.02 -2.11 13.55
CA SER A 100 -1.64 -1.84 13.11
C SER A 100 -1.57 -0.65 12.16
N LEU A 101 -0.50 0.14 12.28
CA LEU A 101 -0.26 1.30 11.40
C LEU A 101 0.75 0.98 10.30
N ILE A 102 0.40 1.38 9.07
CA ILE A 102 1.34 1.53 7.97
C ILE A 102 1.56 3.02 7.75
N LYS A 103 2.80 3.52 7.82
CA LYS A 103 3.10 4.90 7.40
C LYS A 103 3.69 4.90 6.00
N ALA A 104 3.04 5.57 5.07
CA ALA A 104 3.59 5.83 3.75
C ALA A 104 4.57 7.01 3.80
N VAL A 105 5.76 6.80 3.25
CA VAL A 105 6.82 7.81 3.16
C VAL A 105 7.20 7.96 1.69
N GLY A 106 7.10 9.19 1.19
CA GLY A 106 7.55 9.53 -0.16
C GLY A 106 9.07 9.68 -0.19
N VAL A 107 9.74 8.92 -1.06
CA VAL A 107 11.19 8.94 -1.24
C VAL A 107 11.53 9.45 -2.64
N ASN A 108 12.46 10.40 -2.73
CA ASN A 108 13.01 10.93 -3.96
C ASN A 108 14.54 10.92 -3.96
N ASP A 109 15.17 11.00 -2.79
CA ASP A 109 16.61 10.94 -2.63
C ASP A 109 17.00 10.24 -1.30
N LYS A 110 18.31 10.04 -1.10
CA LYS A 110 18.83 9.35 0.10
C LYS A 110 18.54 10.08 1.41
N LYS A 111 18.30 11.38 1.39
CA LYS A 111 18.00 12.16 2.61
C LYS A 111 16.61 11.82 3.15
N ASP A 112 15.68 11.44 2.26
CA ASP A 112 14.35 11.02 2.66
C ASP A 112 14.37 9.72 3.51
N LEU A 113 15.46 8.92 3.42
CA LEU A 113 15.61 7.65 4.15
C LEU A 113 15.72 7.84 5.67
N GLU A 114 16.30 8.95 6.14
CA GLU A 114 16.32 9.28 7.56
C GLU A 114 14.89 9.41 8.14
N LEU A 115 13.97 9.91 7.31
CA LEU A 115 12.56 10.04 7.70
C LEU A 115 11.86 8.67 7.72
N VAL A 116 12.22 7.77 6.81
CA VAL A 116 11.76 6.38 6.80
C VAL A 116 12.08 5.70 8.13
N GLU A 117 13.34 5.80 8.59
CA GLU A 117 13.79 5.19 9.85
C GLU A 117 13.07 5.78 11.08
N LYS A 118 12.91 7.12 11.13
CA LYS A 118 12.18 7.78 12.22
C LYS A 118 10.71 7.33 12.31
N TYR A 119 10.04 7.13 11.18
CA TYR A 119 8.66 6.61 11.20
C TYR A 119 8.61 5.13 11.55
N ALA A 120 9.64 4.35 11.23
CA ALA A 120 9.71 2.94 11.56
C ALA A 120 9.81 2.67 13.08
N GLU A 121 10.29 3.64 13.86
CA GLU A 121 10.27 3.57 15.32
C GLU A 121 8.85 3.66 15.93
N ILE A 122 7.87 4.14 15.13
CA ILE A 122 6.52 4.42 15.62
C ILE A 122 5.48 3.52 14.95
N ALA A 123 5.52 3.43 13.63
CA ALA A 123 4.56 2.64 12.83
C ALA A 123 4.95 1.15 12.84
N ASP A 124 3.97 0.27 12.69
CA ASP A 124 4.21 -1.17 12.65
C ASP A 124 4.82 -1.63 11.32
N GLN A 125 4.55 -0.88 10.24
CA GLN A 125 5.12 -1.11 8.92
C GLN A 125 5.30 0.21 8.19
N ILE A 126 6.26 0.25 7.29
CA ILE A 126 6.50 1.39 6.40
C ILE A 126 6.07 1.03 4.98
N LEU A 127 5.55 2.00 4.25
CA LEU A 127 5.34 1.90 2.81
C LEU A 127 6.18 2.97 2.12
N ILE A 128 7.09 2.56 1.25
CA ILE A 128 7.96 3.45 0.50
C ILE A 128 7.32 3.70 -0.86
N ASP A 129 6.90 4.93 -1.11
CA ASP A 129 6.29 5.36 -2.37
C ASP A 129 7.17 6.42 -3.06
N ALA A 130 6.91 6.65 -4.34
CA ALA A 130 7.51 7.79 -5.03
C ALA A 130 6.99 9.10 -4.41
N LYS A 131 7.90 10.04 -4.14
CA LYS A 131 7.51 11.36 -3.64
C LYS A 131 6.64 12.06 -4.69
N PRO A 132 5.42 12.48 -4.34
CA PRO A 132 4.54 13.14 -5.31
C PRO A 132 5.12 14.48 -5.74
N ASN A 133 4.93 14.86 -7.00
CA ASN A 133 5.24 16.20 -7.47
C ASN A 133 4.33 17.23 -6.77
N TYR A 134 4.81 18.47 -6.65
CA TYR A 134 4.03 19.62 -6.16
C TYR A 134 2.69 19.66 -6.91
N ASN A 135 1.56 19.57 -6.21
CA ASN A 135 0.19 19.54 -6.75
C ASN A 135 -0.35 18.17 -7.21
N SER A 136 0.34 17.05 -6.99
CA SER A 136 -0.22 15.73 -7.24
C SER A 136 -0.88 15.13 -5.99
N LEU A 137 -1.81 14.20 -6.20
CA LEU A 137 -2.41 13.45 -5.08
C LEU A 137 -1.35 12.59 -4.39
N PRO A 138 -1.42 12.38 -3.07
CA PRO A 138 -0.55 11.43 -2.39
C PRO A 138 -0.87 10.01 -2.88
N GLY A 139 0.12 9.37 -3.52
CA GLY A 139 0.06 7.99 -4.01
C GLY A 139 -0.80 7.74 -5.26
N GLY A 140 -0.59 6.60 -5.88
CA GLY A 140 -1.38 6.13 -7.01
C GLY A 140 -1.25 6.93 -8.32
N ASN A 141 -0.24 7.77 -8.45
CA ASN A 141 -0.01 8.63 -9.61
C ASN A 141 0.75 7.93 -10.75
N GLY A 142 1.19 6.67 -10.54
CA GLY A 142 2.03 5.94 -11.50
C GLY A 142 3.44 6.51 -11.67
N ILE A 143 3.84 7.44 -10.79
CA ILE A 143 5.19 8.03 -10.80
C ILE A 143 6.15 6.98 -10.28
N LYS A 144 7.24 6.76 -11.02
CA LYS A 144 8.35 5.92 -10.59
C LYS A 144 9.38 6.82 -9.89
N PHE A 145 10.00 6.32 -8.83
CA PHE A 145 11.24 6.87 -8.34
C PHE A 145 12.41 5.94 -8.70
N ASP A 146 13.62 6.43 -8.60
CA ASP A 146 14.80 5.61 -8.86
C ASP A 146 15.01 4.64 -7.70
N TRP A 147 14.62 3.38 -7.88
CA TRP A 147 14.77 2.33 -6.87
C TRP A 147 16.23 2.06 -6.46
N LYS A 148 17.22 2.53 -7.24
CA LYS A 148 18.63 2.47 -6.87
C LYS A 148 18.94 3.23 -5.58
N ILE A 149 18.07 4.18 -5.19
CA ILE A 149 18.17 4.84 -3.88
C ILE A 149 18.10 3.81 -2.74
N LEU A 150 17.37 2.71 -2.94
CA LEU A 150 17.18 1.61 -1.98
C LEU A 150 18.19 0.46 -2.18
N GLU A 151 19.08 0.54 -3.17
CA GLU A 151 20.04 -0.52 -3.46
C GLU A 151 21.00 -0.74 -2.28
N GLY A 152 21.14 -2.01 -1.86
CA GLY A 152 22.00 -2.39 -0.74
C GLY A 152 21.48 -2.02 0.64
N ILE A 153 20.29 -1.41 0.75
CA ILE A 153 19.69 -1.10 2.05
C ILE A 153 18.98 -2.33 2.59
N THR A 154 19.29 -2.66 3.84
CA THR A 154 18.61 -3.73 4.59
C THR A 154 18.01 -3.13 5.84
N TRP A 155 16.68 -3.18 5.94
CA TRP A 155 15.96 -2.81 7.15
C TRP A 155 15.39 -4.05 7.84
N GLU A 156 15.45 -4.05 9.15
CA GLU A 156 14.87 -5.12 9.96
C GLU A 156 13.39 -4.96 10.23
N PHE A 157 12.84 -3.75 10.03
CA PHE A 157 11.41 -3.49 10.15
C PHE A 157 10.64 -3.91 8.88
N PRO A 158 9.36 -4.30 9.02
CA PRO A 158 8.53 -4.68 7.88
C PRO A 158 8.22 -3.46 6.99
N TRP A 159 8.42 -3.61 5.68
CA TRP A 159 8.13 -2.53 4.74
C TRP A 159 7.59 -3.02 3.39
N PHE A 160 6.84 -2.16 2.72
CA PHE A 160 6.31 -2.34 1.38
C PHE A 160 7.06 -1.44 0.38
N LEU A 161 7.37 -1.98 -0.78
CA LEU A 161 7.76 -1.20 -1.94
C LEU A 161 6.51 -0.80 -2.71
N ALA A 162 6.37 0.49 -3.00
CA ALA A 162 5.34 1.07 -3.85
C ALA A 162 5.97 1.93 -4.96
N GLY A 163 5.24 2.88 -5.53
CA GLY A 163 5.76 3.82 -6.52
C GLY A 163 5.74 3.30 -7.96
N GLY A 164 4.57 3.28 -8.57
CA GLY A 164 4.40 3.00 -10.00
C GLY A 164 4.69 1.57 -10.43
N LEU A 165 4.67 0.61 -9.50
CA LEU A 165 4.87 -0.80 -9.81
C LEU A 165 3.81 -1.32 -10.79
N ASN A 166 4.27 -2.11 -11.77
CA ASN A 166 3.43 -2.75 -12.77
C ASN A 166 4.13 -4.00 -13.34
N GLU A 167 3.46 -4.74 -14.24
CA GLU A 167 3.98 -5.97 -14.83
C GLU A 167 5.34 -5.78 -15.54
N SER A 168 5.58 -4.61 -16.16
CA SER A 168 6.80 -4.38 -16.96
C SER A 168 8.04 -4.03 -16.13
N ASN A 169 7.87 -3.65 -14.85
CA ASN A 169 8.98 -3.13 -14.04
C ASN A 169 9.19 -3.86 -12.70
N ILE A 170 8.33 -4.79 -12.36
CA ILE A 170 8.39 -5.44 -11.04
C ILE A 170 9.65 -6.28 -10.84
N ASP A 171 10.14 -6.97 -11.87
CA ASP A 171 11.34 -7.80 -11.75
C ASP A 171 12.57 -6.94 -11.41
N ASP A 172 12.74 -5.81 -12.12
CA ASP A 172 13.83 -4.86 -11.87
C ASP A 172 13.71 -4.24 -10.47
N ALA A 173 12.50 -3.85 -10.09
CA ALA A 173 12.24 -3.30 -8.76
C ALA A 173 12.61 -4.26 -7.64
N LEU A 174 12.21 -5.52 -7.76
CA LEU A 174 12.53 -6.57 -6.78
C LEU A 174 14.02 -6.90 -6.77
N PHE A 175 14.66 -6.96 -7.93
CA PHE A 175 16.09 -7.24 -8.04
C PHE A 175 16.94 -6.16 -7.34
N VAL A 176 16.62 -4.89 -7.59
CA VAL A 176 17.37 -3.75 -7.01
C VAL A 176 17.11 -3.60 -5.51
N THR A 177 15.87 -3.76 -5.07
CA THR A 177 15.48 -3.42 -3.68
C THR A 177 15.42 -4.62 -2.74
N ASN A 178 15.41 -5.83 -3.28
CA ASN A 178 15.17 -7.07 -2.53
C ASN A 178 13.91 -7.05 -1.65
N ALA A 179 12.90 -6.25 -2.03
CA ALA A 179 11.66 -6.07 -1.29
C ALA A 179 10.90 -7.40 -1.14
N LYS A 180 10.40 -7.66 0.07
CA LYS A 180 9.60 -8.86 0.37
C LYS A 180 8.09 -8.57 0.39
N LYS A 181 7.71 -7.30 0.32
CA LYS A 181 6.32 -6.86 0.23
C LYS A 181 6.21 -5.75 -0.81
N VAL A 182 5.16 -5.81 -1.64
CA VAL A 182 4.89 -4.81 -2.68
C VAL A 182 3.47 -4.28 -2.57
N ASP A 183 3.28 -3.01 -2.88
CA ASP A 183 1.95 -2.37 -2.94
C ASP A 183 1.65 -1.86 -4.34
N LEU A 184 0.49 -2.24 -4.85
CA LEU A 184 0.02 -1.92 -6.19
C LEU A 184 -1.26 -1.13 -6.16
N SER A 185 -1.34 -0.12 -7.00
CA SER A 185 -2.60 0.58 -7.24
C SER A 185 -2.81 0.84 -8.74
N SER A 186 -2.28 1.93 -9.29
CA SER A 186 -2.50 2.33 -10.69
C SER A 186 -1.93 1.36 -11.72
N GLY A 187 -0.86 0.62 -11.40
CA GLY A 187 -0.21 -0.31 -12.33
C GLY A 187 -1.07 -1.50 -12.79
N VAL A 188 -2.19 -1.74 -12.11
CA VAL A 188 -3.17 -2.77 -12.46
C VAL A 188 -4.56 -2.18 -12.74
N GLU A 189 -4.60 -0.94 -13.25
CA GLU A 189 -5.83 -0.26 -13.67
C GLU A 189 -5.92 -0.14 -15.19
N ASP A 190 -7.13 -0.24 -15.74
CA ASP A 190 -7.40 0.05 -17.15
C ASP A 190 -7.59 1.55 -17.38
N SER A 191 -8.19 2.22 -16.41
CA SER A 191 -8.30 3.67 -16.34
C SER A 191 -8.26 4.10 -14.87
N HIS A 192 -8.05 5.37 -14.62
CA HIS A 192 -7.85 5.92 -13.28
C HIS A 192 -8.95 5.50 -12.29
N GLY A 193 -8.60 4.73 -11.27
CA GLY A 193 -9.51 4.19 -10.27
C GLY A 193 -10.33 2.95 -10.68
N LYS A 194 -10.09 2.37 -11.89
CA LYS A 194 -10.76 1.17 -12.36
C LYS A 194 -9.77 0.01 -12.48
N LYS A 195 -9.85 -0.94 -11.56
CA LYS A 195 -8.98 -2.13 -11.56
C LYS A 195 -9.27 -3.05 -12.76
N SER A 196 -8.21 -3.69 -13.26
CA SER A 196 -8.27 -4.71 -14.31
C SER A 196 -7.93 -6.08 -13.73
N ILE A 197 -8.88 -6.98 -13.77
CA ILE A 197 -8.69 -8.37 -13.32
C ILE A 197 -7.56 -9.03 -14.13
N VAL A 198 -7.48 -8.73 -15.44
CA VAL A 198 -6.42 -9.27 -16.31
C VAL A 198 -5.05 -8.80 -15.85
N LYS A 199 -4.88 -7.48 -15.60
CA LYS A 199 -3.59 -6.93 -15.13
C LYS A 199 -3.21 -7.42 -13.73
N ILE A 200 -4.19 -7.60 -12.83
CA ILE A 200 -3.96 -8.18 -11.51
C ILE A 200 -3.41 -9.61 -11.66
N ASN A 201 -4.06 -10.46 -12.47
CA ASN A 201 -3.62 -11.82 -12.73
C ASN A 201 -2.20 -11.87 -13.32
N ASN A 202 -1.93 -11.06 -14.35
CA ASN A 202 -0.63 -11.00 -14.99
C ASN A 202 0.47 -10.59 -14.02
N PHE A 203 0.21 -9.55 -13.22
CA PHE A 203 1.17 -9.09 -12.23
C PHE A 203 1.50 -10.16 -11.18
N VAL A 204 0.48 -10.85 -10.64
CA VAL A 204 0.71 -11.92 -9.67
C VAL A 204 1.50 -13.07 -10.29
N LYS A 205 1.14 -13.50 -11.51
CA LYS A 205 1.90 -14.52 -12.26
C LYS A 205 3.36 -14.12 -12.45
N LYS A 206 3.62 -12.86 -12.75
CA LYS A 206 4.97 -12.32 -12.91
C LYS A 206 5.78 -12.44 -11.62
N ILE A 207 5.21 -12.06 -10.48
CA ILE A 207 5.87 -12.22 -9.17
C ILE A 207 6.15 -13.70 -8.86
N ARG A 208 5.18 -14.61 -9.06
CA ARG A 208 5.40 -16.03 -8.78
C ARG A 208 6.51 -16.63 -9.65
N LYS A 209 6.56 -16.26 -10.92
CA LYS A 209 7.66 -16.66 -11.81
C LYS A 209 9.02 -16.11 -11.34
N TYR A 210 9.06 -14.86 -10.87
CA TYR A 210 10.29 -14.30 -10.29
C TYR A 210 10.76 -15.11 -9.06
N GLU A 211 9.83 -15.48 -8.16
CA GLU A 211 10.14 -16.30 -6.99
C GLU A 211 10.66 -17.70 -7.36
N GLU A 212 10.07 -18.34 -8.38
CA GLU A 212 10.52 -19.64 -8.89
C GLU A 212 11.95 -19.58 -9.39
N ASN A 213 12.30 -18.54 -10.16
CA ASN A 213 13.65 -18.35 -10.68
C ASN A 213 14.70 -18.14 -9.58
N LEU A 214 14.33 -17.50 -8.45
CA LEU A 214 15.24 -17.36 -7.30
C LEU A 214 15.52 -18.67 -6.56
N ASN A 215 14.60 -19.64 -6.62
CA ASN A 215 14.75 -20.94 -5.93
C ASN A 215 15.51 -21.98 -6.77
N VAL A 216 15.79 -21.71 -8.03
CA VAL A 216 16.48 -22.63 -8.98
C VAL A 216 17.95 -22.26 -9.16
N GLY A 217 18.40 -21.09 -8.72
CA GLY A 217 19.79 -20.62 -8.76
C GLY A 217 20.46 -20.72 -7.41
#